data_3c391354b11258e97b3fcac2d8d83507
#
_entry.id   3c391354b11258e97b3fcac2d8d83507
#
_cell.length_a   1.000
_cell.length_b   1.000
_cell.length_c   1.000
_cell.angle_alpha   90.00
_cell.angle_beta   90.00
_cell.angle_gamma   90.00
#
_symmetry.space_group_name_H-M   'P 1'
#
loop_
_entity.id
_entity.type
_entity.pdbx_description
1 polymer ?
#
loop_
_entity_poly.entity_id
_entity_poly.type
_entity_poly.pdbx_seq_one_letter_code
_entity_poly.pdbx_strand_id
1 'polypeptide(L)'
;MLKGGLKIKFDLSSIVDNLSNEEVEDLKNKLNYVGYSTNQDINELKTVIEIFVDDNNLENINNKEDLWKELINFGYKLGDRILSFNTKELYGSDVEELQELLSRMGFYSEPINGIYSNSVVEAVTRFQENRGLTIDGVVGLNTVYEIRNLVRPGQEISLNEAMKSISPNLTTGTIGFNVCFDIPNLGTYKEQIKFYDQIKKSCINHGIIPIFASEINEELNLKNKIQYINNLQPTLFVSFNNSEEESVNFFKGRFSESVVGKKVAEHLSETLKIESIGKSSNILKETKSVGVVINGKFYQKLEIDNLIQSLVDSLKNQFEN
;
A
#
# COMPACT_ATOMS: atom_id res chain seq x y z
N MET A 1 43.26 -5.79 -4.49
CA MET A 1 43.16 -4.58 -5.32
C MET A 1 41.75 -4.02 -5.12
N LEU A 2 41.64 -3.01 -4.27
CA LEU A 2 40.39 -2.32 -3.96
C LEU A 2 40.04 -1.43 -5.15
N LYS A 3 38.97 -1.73 -5.86
CA LYS A 3 38.36 -0.78 -6.80
C LYS A 3 37.65 0.28 -5.99
N GLY A 4 38.31 1.41 -5.78
CA GLY A 4 37.70 2.62 -5.29
C GLY A 4 36.74 3.16 -6.34
N GLY A 5 35.47 2.82 -6.24
CA GLY A 5 34.40 3.54 -6.90
C GLY A 5 34.30 4.93 -6.29
N LEU A 6 34.26 5.98 -7.10
CA LEU A 6 33.92 7.33 -6.67
C LEU A 6 32.51 7.24 -6.05
N LYS A 7 32.45 7.22 -4.70
CA LYS A 7 31.20 7.53 -4.01
C LYS A 7 30.88 8.99 -4.34
N ILE A 8 29.90 9.20 -5.19
CA ILE A 8 29.30 10.52 -5.35
C ILE A 8 28.74 10.84 -3.97
N LYS A 9 29.40 11.71 -3.22
CA LYS A 9 28.90 12.20 -1.94
C LYS A 9 27.65 13.01 -2.27
N PHE A 10 26.50 12.45 -1.97
CA PHE A 10 25.26 13.20 -1.96
C PHE A 10 25.42 14.43 -1.08
N ASP A 11 24.96 15.57 -1.59
CA ASP A 11 24.86 16.75 -0.76
C ASP A 11 23.56 16.68 0.08
N LEU A 12 23.52 15.72 0.99
CA LEU A 12 22.42 15.57 1.96
C LEU A 12 22.20 16.85 2.78
N SER A 13 23.28 17.63 2.96
CA SER A 13 23.21 18.94 3.62
C SER A 13 22.25 19.86 2.90
N SER A 14 22.29 19.92 1.56
CA SER A 14 21.40 20.79 0.78
C SER A 14 19.94 20.36 0.85
N ILE A 15 19.68 19.05 0.99
CA ILE A 15 18.31 18.52 1.15
C ILE A 15 17.74 18.94 2.50
N VAL A 16 18.49 18.70 3.59
CA VAL A 16 18.02 18.94 4.96
C VAL A 16 17.89 20.43 5.27
N ASP A 17 18.85 21.25 4.78
CA ASP A 17 18.87 22.70 5.05
C ASP A 17 17.71 23.45 4.38
N ASN A 18 17.07 22.86 3.36
CA ASN A 18 15.93 23.44 2.65
C ASN A 18 14.56 22.91 3.12
N LEU A 19 14.51 22.07 4.18
CA LEU A 19 13.26 21.56 4.71
C LEU A 19 12.55 22.58 5.61
N SER A 20 11.23 22.63 5.50
CA SER A 20 10.39 23.35 6.46
C SER A 20 10.36 22.60 7.81
N ASN A 21 9.98 23.28 8.88
CA ASN A 21 9.83 22.64 10.19
C ASN A 21 8.87 21.44 10.18
N GLU A 22 7.79 21.51 9.39
CA GLU A 22 6.85 20.40 9.22
C GLU A 22 7.49 19.20 8.51
N GLU A 23 8.31 19.46 7.49
CA GLU A 23 9.05 18.43 6.76
C GLU A 23 10.11 17.76 7.61
N VAL A 24 10.80 18.53 8.47
CA VAL A 24 11.76 17.99 9.44
C VAL A 24 11.07 17.05 10.43
N GLU A 25 9.88 17.43 10.94
CA GLU A 25 9.13 16.58 11.86
C GLU A 25 8.60 15.32 11.18
N ASP A 26 8.08 15.41 9.95
CA ASP A 26 7.65 14.26 9.16
C ASP A 26 8.81 13.30 8.86
N LEU A 27 9.98 13.85 8.51
CA LEU A 27 11.20 13.07 8.26
C LEU A 27 11.66 12.32 9.51
N LYS A 28 11.67 12.96 10.67
CA LYS A 28 11.98 12.31 11.96
C LYS A 28 11.03 11.17 12.26
N ASN A 29 9.72 11.40 12.08
CA ASN A 29 8.72 10.39 12.32
C ASN A 29 8.89 9.18 11.39
N LYS A 30 9.23 9.40 10.13
CA LYS A 30 9.49 8.31 9.17
C LYS A 30 10.76 7.54 9.49
N LEU A 31 11.85 8.23 9.82
CA LEU A 31 13.10 7.58 10.25
C LEU A 31 12.89 6.74 11.51
N ASN A 32 12.21 7.29 12.51
CA ASN A 32 11.86 6.53 13.72
C ASN A 32 10.99 5.30 13.39
N TYR A 33 10.06 5.42 12.45
CA TYR A 33 9.19 4.32 12.04
C TYR A 33 9.98 3.17 11.38
N VAL A 34 11.01 3.48 10.58
CA VAL A 34 11.90 2.48 9.96
C VAL A 34 13.05 2.04 10.88
N GLY A 35 13.06 2.47 12.14
CA GLY A 35 13.99 1.99 13.17
C GLY A 35 15.21 2.87 13.43
N TYR A 36 15.31 4.03 12.79
CA TYR A 36 16.40 4.98 12.99
C TYR A 36 15.99 6.06 14.00
N SER A 37 16.48 5.95 15.24
CA SER A 37 16.16 6.92 16.30
C SER A 37 16.72 8.30 16.01
N THR A 38 15.86 9.31 16.09
CA THR A 38 16.24 10.72 15.87
C THR A 38 15.92 11.54 17.11
N ASN A 39 16.90 12.36 17.54
CA ASN A 39 16.71 13.39 18.56
C ASN A 39 16.35 14.75 17.91
N GLN A 40 16.35 15.82 18.69
CA GLN A 40 15.85 17.12 18.22
C GLN A 40 16.85 17.94 17.37
N ASP A 41 18.16 17.57 17.36
CA ASP A 41 19.20 18.32 16.64
C ASP A 41 19.20 18.02 15.14
N ILE A 42 19.24 19.07 14.31
CA ILE A 42 19.27 18.99 12.85
C ILE A 42 20.57 18.36 12.30
N ASN A 43 21.69 18.52 13.02
CA ASN A 43 22.96 17.92 12.62
C ASN A 43 22.95 16.41 12.88
N GLU A 44 22.32 15.97 13.96
CA GLU A 44 22.11 14.56 14.24
C GLU A 44 21.17 13.92 13.20
N LEU A 45 20.13 14.66 12.77
CA LEU A 45 19.23 14.22 11.71
C LEU A 45 19.98 13.93 10.41
N LYS A 46 20.93 14.78 10.00
CA LYS A 46 21.78 14.54 8.83
C LYS A 46 22.57 13.25 8.95
N THR A 47 23.19 13.02 10.12
CA THR A 47 23.94 11.79 10.39
C THR A 47 23.05 10.55 10.34
N VAL A 48 21.85 10.62 10.90
CA VAL A 48 20.90 9.51 10.87
C VAL A 48 20.44 9.20 9.44
N ILE A 49 20.22 10.22 8.60
CA ILE A 49 19.91 10.03 7.18
C ILE A 49 21.09 9.37 6.45
N GLU A 50 22.33 9.81 6.72
CA GLU A 50 23.52 9.18 6.13
C GLU A 50 23.60 7.70 6.51
N ILE A 51 23.35 7.34 7.76
CA ILE A 51 23.31 5.96 8.23
C ILE A 51 22.20 5.17 7.50
N PHE A 52 20.98 5.72 7.41
CA PHE A 52 19.88 5.10 6.68
C PHE A 52 20.22 4.83 5.20
N VAL A 53 20.83 5.81 4.53
CA VAL A 53 21.25 5.71 3.14
C VAL A 53 22.36 4.66 2.96
N ASP A 54 23.35 4.65 3.84
CA ASP A 54 24.46 3.70 3.77
C ASP A 54 24.04 2.27 4.12
N ASP A 55 23.23 2.08 5.16
CA ASP A 55 22.73 0.76 5.59
C ASP A 55 21.90 0.08 4.51
N ASN A 56 21.13 0.87 3.76
CA ASN A 56 20.25 0.36 2.71
C ASN A 56 20.85 0.45 1.31
N ASN A 57 22.14 0.82 1.19
CA ASN A 57 22.87 0.95 -0.09
C ASN A 57 22.18 1.83 -1.13
N LEU A 58 21.60 2.94 -0.69
CA LEU A 58 20.83 3.84 -1.57
C LEU A 58 21.78 4.74 -2.36
N GLU A 59 21.84 4.55 -3.69
CA GLU A 59 22.81 5.25 -4.54
C GLU A 59 22.25 6.49 -5.26
N ASN A 60 20.92 6.65 -5.33
CA ASN A 60 20.24 7.60 -6.22
C ASN A 60 19.34 8.62 -5.49
N ILE A 61 19.74 9.09 -4.31
CA ILE A 61 19.00 10.15 -3.60
C ILE A 61 19.54 11.50 -4.05
N ASN A 62 18.85 12.18 -4.96
CA ASN A 62 19.29 13.46 -5.52
C ASN A 62 18.50 14.65 -4.96
N ASN A 63 17.35 14.39 -4.37
CA ASN A 63 16.43 15.40 -3.85
C ASN A 63 15.62 14.83 -2.66
N LYS A 64 14.82 15.67 -2.02
CA LYS A 64 14.00 15.26 -0.90
C LYS A 64 12.94 14.23 -1.28
N GLU A 65 12.41 14.31 -2.49
CA GLU A 65 11.39 13.40 -3.00
C GLU A 65 11.93 11.97 -3.08
N ASP A 66 13.17 11.79 -3.54
CA ASP A 66 13.86 10.50 -3.57
C ASP A 66 14.01 9.94 -2.15
N LEU A 67 14.45 10.76 -1.18
CA LEU A 67 14.61 10.34 0.22
C LEU A 67 13.27 9.89 0.83
N TRP A 68 12.20 10.66 0.61
CA TRP A 68 10.87 10.29 1.12
C TRP A 68 10.35 9.00 0.51
N LYS A 69 10.59 8.79 -0.79
CA LYS A 69 10.23 7.55 -1.48
C LYS A 69 10.92 6.34 -0.86
N GLU A 70 12.22 6.45 -0.60
CA GLU A 70 12.98 5.36 0.03
C GLU A 70 12.48 5.06 1.44
N LEU A 71 12.26 6.10 2.26
CA LEU A 71 11.71 5.92 3.61
C LEU A 71 10.34 5.24 3.62
N ILE A 72 9.52 5.46 2.59
CA ILE A 72 8.25 4.76 2.43
C ILE A 72 8.48 3.29 2.06
N ASN A 73 9.36 3.01 1.09
CA ASN A 73 9.66 1.64 0.69
C ASN A 73 10.22 0.80 1.85
N PHE A 74 11.11 1.37 2.64
CA PHE A 74 11.67 0.72 3.83
C PHE A 74 10.73 0.78 5.06
N GLY A 75 9.61 1.48 4.98
CA GLY A 75 8.55 1.48 5.99
C GLY A 75 7.51 0.38 5.82
N TYR A 76 7.47 -0.30 4.67
CA TYR A 76 6.51 -1.38 4.47
C TYR A 76 6.91 -2.65 5.23
N LYS A 77 5.90 -3.33 5.79
CA LYS A 77 5.98 -4.67 6.36
C LYS A 77 5.29 -5.66 5.44
N LEU A 78 5.68 -6.91 5.49
CA LEU A 78 5.03 -7.96 4.69
C LEU A 78 3.53 -8.01 4.98
N GLY A 79 2.72 -7.79 3.93
CA GLY A 79 1.26 -7.67 3.99
C GLY A 79 0.71 -6.24 3.96
N ASP A 80 1.56 -5.22 4.09
CA ASP A 80 1.12 -3.82 3.96
C ASP A 80 0.76 -3.44 2.52
N ARG A 81 1.39 -4.11 1.58
CA ARG A 81 1.11 -4.00 0.14
C ARG A 81 1.25 -5.36 -0.54
N ILE A 82 0.74 -5.45 -1.76
CA ILE A 82 0.94 -6.63 -2.57
C ILE A 82 2.28 -6.56 -3.26
N LEU A 83 2.97 -7.70 -3.24
CA LEU A 83 4.24 -7.84 -3.91
C LEU A 83 4.04 -8.64 -5.20
N SER A 84 4.36 -8.02 -6.33
CA SER A 84 4.27 -8.64 -7.64
C SER A 84 5.41 -8.15 -8.53
N PHE A 85 5.81 -8.99 -9.48
CA PHE A 85 6.81 -8.61 -10.46
C PHE A 85 6.19 -7.72 -11.53
N ASN A 86 6.64 -6.48 -11.60
CA ASN A 86 6.21 -5.50 -12.58
C ASN A 86 7.41 -5.02 -13.42
N THR A 87 7.14 -4.18 -14.44
CA THR A 87 8.17 -3.55 -15.28
C THR A 87 9.11 -2.62 -14.52
N LYS A 88 8.69 -2.13 -13.36
CA LYS A 88 9.55 -1.42 -12.40
C LYS A 88 9.99 -2.37 -11.29
N GLU A 89 11.20 -2.20 -10.84
CA GLU A 89 11.77 -2.96 -9.74
C GLU A 89 11.05 -2.63 -8.43
N LEU A 90 10.33 -3.60 -7.90
CA LEU A 90 9.69 -3.50 -6.58
C LEU A 90 10.71 -3.89 -5.52
N TYR A 91 10.92 -3.06 -4.53
CA TYR A 91 11.86 -3.30 -3.44
C TYR A 91 11.38 -2.69 -2.11
N GLY A 92 11.97 -3.14 -1.01
CA GLY A 92 11.68 -2.63 0.33
C GLY A 92 11.84 -3.68 1.42
N SER A 93 11.62 -3.27 2.68
CA SER A 93 11.75 -4.15 3.85
C SER A 93 10.73 -5.29 3.87
N ASP A 94 9.57 -5.10 3.28
CA ASP A 94 8.57 -6.15 3.11
C ASP A 94 9.03 -7.27 2.17
N VAL A 95 9.84 -6.93 1.15
CA VAL A 95 10.46 -7.91 0.25
C VAL A 95 11.60 -8.63 0.95
N GLU A 96 12.43 -7.92 1.75
CA GLU A 96 13.45 -8.55 2.59
C GLU A 96 12.84 -9.57 3.57
N GLU A 97 11.78 -9.16 4.29
CA GLU A 97 11.06 -10.06 5.20
C GLU A 97 10.52 -11.29 4.46
N LEU A 98 9.97 -11.10 3.27
CA LEU A 98 9.51 -12.21 2.43
C LEU A 98 10.65 -13.16 2.04
N GLN A 99 11.77 -12.61 1.55
CA GLN A 99 12.95 -13.39 1.16
C GLN A 99 13.49 -14.19 2.34
N GLU A 100 13.60 -13.59 3.53
CA GLU A 100 14.00 -14.28 4.76
C GLU A 100 13.06 -15.44 5.10
N LEU A 101 11.76 -15.20 5.08
CA LEU A 101 10.76 -16.21 5.43
C LEU A 101 10.76 -17.37 4.42
N LEU A 102 10.81 -17.08 3.12
CA LEU A 102 10.91 -18.08 2.07
C LEU A 102 12.24 -18.86 2.16
N SER A 103 13.34 -18.19 2.52
CA SER A 103 14.64 -18.85 2.73
C SER A 103 14.60 -19.80 3.92
N ARG A 104 14.04 -19.41 5.05
CA ARG A 104 13.86 -20.28 6.23
C ARG A 104 13.01 -21.52 5.92
N MET A 105 12.05 -21.39 5.02
CA MET A 105 11.20 -22.48 4.56
C MET A 105 11.80 -23.30 3.42
N GLY A 106 12.98 -22.93 2.90
CA GLY A 106 13.69 -23.65 1.83
C GLY A 106 13.19 -23.35 0.41
N PHE A 107 12.37 -22.34 0.22
CA PHE A 107 11.88 -21.94 -1.12
C PHE A 107 12.78 -20.91 -1.80
N TYR A 108 13.61 -20.14 -1.07
CA TYR A 108 14.51 -19.13 -1.59
C TYR A 108 15.95 -19.38 -1.14
N SER A 109 16.91 -19.30 -2.09
CA SER A 109 18.33 -19.61 -1.83
C SER A 109 19.29 -18.50 -2.29
N GLU A 110 18.75 -17.44 -2.90
CA GLU A 110 19.56 -16.31 -3.34
C GLU A 110 19.81 -15.31 -2.19
N PRO A 111 20.75 -14.38 -2.33
CA PRO A 111 20.98 -13.34 -1.34
C PRO A 111 19.73 -12.52 -1.04
N ILE A 112 19.51 -12.21 0.24
CA ILE A 112 18.45 -11.33 0.69
C ILE A 112 18.90 -9.90 0.36
N ASN A 113 18.17 -9.24 -0.52
CA ASN A 113 18.52 -7.91 -1.06
C ASN A 113 17.33 -6.95 -1.15
N GLY A 114 16.15 -7.37 -0.67
CA GLY A 114 14.94 -6.55 -0.68
C GLY A 114 14.34 -6.29 -2.06
N ILE A 115 14.82 -6.95 -3.12
CA ILE A 115 14.34 -6.74 -4.49
C ILE A 115 13.42 -7.90 -4.91
N TYR A 116 12.22 -7.57 -5.41
CA TYR A 116 11.25 -8.55 -5.93
C TYR A 116 11.63 -8.99 -7.34
N SER A 117 12.65 -9.84 -7.43
CA SER A 117 13.23 -10.33 -8.69
C SER A 117 12.50 -11.57 -9.21
N ASN A 118 12.88 -12.04 -10.43
CA ASN A 118 12.38 -13.30 -10.97
C ASN A 118 12.61 -14.49 -10.03
N SER A 119 13.74 -14.53 -9.33
CA SER A 119 14.03 -15.60 -8.37
C SER A 119 13.07 -15.59 -7.18
N VAL A 120 12.60 -14.42 -6.75
CA VAL A 120 11.55 -14.30 -5.74
C VAL A 120 10.21 -14.79 -6.29
N VAL A 121 9.85 -14.40 -7.53
CA VAL A 121 8.63 -14.91 -8.18
C VAL A 121 8.62 -16.43 -8.24
N GLU A 122 9.74 -17.06 -8.64
CA GLU A 122 9.86 -18.52 -8.68
C GLU A 122 9.73 -19.14 -7.29
N ALA A 123 10.31 -18.53 -6.27
CA ALA A 123 10.21 -18.98 -4.89
C ALA A 123 8.76 -18.90 -4.37
N VAL A 124 8.09 -17.77 -4.64
CA VAL A 124 6.66 -17.58 -4.29
C VAL A 124 5.78 -18.56 -5.03
N THR A 125 5.99 -18.78 -6.32
CA THR A 125 5.22 -19.75 -7.13
C THR A 125 5.34 -21.17 -6.57
N ARG A 126 6.57 -21.61 -6.23
CA ARG A 126 6.80 -22.92 -5.59
C ARG A 126 6.14 -23.01 -4.20
N PHE A 127 6.18 -21.93 -3.43
CA PHE A 127 5.48 -21.86 -2.14
C PHE A 127 3.96 -21.98 -2.32
N GLN A 128 3.39 -21.21 -3.24
CA GLN A 128 1.95 -21.25 -3.55
C GLN A 128 1.50 -22.63 -4.01
N GLU A 129 2.27 -23.27 -4.89
CA GLU A 129 2.02 -24.66 -5.34
C GLU A 129 2.03 -25.64 -4.15
N ASN A 130 3.05 -25.56 -3.30
CA ASN A 130 3.17 -26.41 -2.11
C ASN A 130 2.00 -26.22 -1.13
N ARG A 131 1.46 -25.01 -1.05
CA ARG A 131 0.35 -24.67 -0.14
C ARG A 131 -1.04 -24.79 -0.76
N GLY A 132 -1.15 -25.15 -2.04
CA GLY A 132 -2.43 -25.23 -2.76
C GLY A 132 -3.10 -23.86 -2.96
N LEU A 133 -2.31 -22.79 -3.03
CA LEU A 133 -2.77 -21.43 -3.34
C LEU A 133 -2.86 -21.21 -4.85
N THR A 134 -3.41 -20.09 -5.26
CA THR A 134 -3.33 -19.64 -6.66
C THR A 134 -1.86 -19.43 -7.01
N ILE A 135 -1.39 -20.10 -8.07
CA ILE A 135 0.02 -20.09 -8.51
C ILE A 135 0.20 -18.94 -9.50
N ASP A 136 0.36 -17.73 -8.99
CA ASP A 136 0.47 -16.51 -9.78
C ASP A 136 1.76 -15.72 -9.55
N GLY A 137 2.57 -16.15 -8.58
CA GLY A 137 3.79 -15.45 -8.20
C GLY A 137 3.52 -14.09 -7.55
N VAL A 138 2.31 -13.86 -7.03
CA VAL A 138 1.91 -12.62 -6.36
C VAL A 138 1.73 -12.86 -4.87
N VAL A 139 2.38 -12.04 -4.03
CA VAL A 139 2.23 -12.15 -2.58
C VAL A 139 1.07 -11.25 -2.14
N GLY A 140 -0.13 -11.80 -2.25
CA GLY A 140 -1.35 -11.24 -1.70
C GLY A 140 -1.63 -11.73 -0.28
N LEU A 141 -2.78 -11.33 0.28
CA LEU A 141 -3.16 -11.63 1.67
C LEU A 141 -3.15 -13.14 1.97
N ASN A 142 -3.65 -13.98 1.06
CA ASN A 142 -3.66 -15.42 1.25
C ASN A 142 -2.25 -15.99 1.34
N THR A 143 -1.34 -15.51 0.50
CA THR A 143 0.07 -15.92 0.53
C THR A 143 0.74 -15.47 1.83
N VAL A 144 0.51 -14.21 2.25
CA VAL A 144 1.02 -13.69 3.53
C VAL A 144 0.48 -14.49 4.71
N TYR A 145 -0.81 -14.79 4.72
CA TYR A 145 -1.45 -15.59 5.76
C TYR A 145 -0.80 -16.98 5.90
N GLU A 146 -0.63 -17.69 4.79
CA GLU A 146 0.01 -19.01 4.80
C GLU A 146 1.48 -18.94 5.24
N ILE A 147 2.24 -17.93 4.82
CA ILE A 147 3.61 -17.72 5.27
C ILE A 147 3.65 -17.50 6.79
N ARG A 148 2.78 -16.63 7.32
CA ARG A 148 2.73 -16.34 8.76
C ARG A 148 2.33 -17.56 9.61
N ASN A 149 1.41 -18.38 9.12
CA ASN A 149 0.98 -19.60 9.79
C ASN A 149 2.12 -20.64 9.93
N LEU A 150 2.98 -20.76 8.92
CA LEU A 150 4.09 -21.71 8.95
C LEU A 150 5.24 -21.28 9.87
N VAL A 151 5.43 -19.97 10.04
CA VAL A 151 6.50 -19.43 10.89
C VAL A 151 6.18 -19.55 12.39
N ARG A 152 4.91 -19.74 12.74
CA ARG A 152 4.46 -19.95 14.14
C ARG A 152 3.79 -21.32 14.30
N PRO A 153 4.53 -22.45 14.23
CA PRO A 153 3.93 -23.76 14.39
C PRO A 153 3.41 -23.92 15.82
N GLY A 154 2.14 -24.20 15.96
CA GLY A 154 1.47 -24.52 17.24
C GLY A 154 0.39 -23.54 17.70
N GLN A 155 0.12 -22.47 17.00
CA GLN A 155 -1.10 -21.69 17.15
C GLN A 155 -1.87 -21.73 15.83
N GLU A 156 -3.06 -22.31 15.85
CA GLU A 156 -4.04 -22.03 14.80
C GLU A 156 -4.39 -20.54 14.91
N ILE A 157 -3.64 -19.71 14.18
CA ILE A 157 -3.93 -18.28 14.12
C ILE A 157 -5.10 -18.15 13.16
N SER A 158 -6.25 -17.72 13.69
CA SER A 158 -7.37 -17.34 12.83
C SER A 158 -6.92 -16.23 11.87
N LEU A 159 -7.59 -16.10 10.71
CA LEU A 159 -7.32 -15.00 9.77
C LEU A 159 -7.30 -13.65 10.49
N ASN A 160 -8.21 -13.45 11.47
CA ASN A 160 -8.29 -12.27 12.30
C ASN A 160 -7.04 -12.06 13.19
N GLU A 161 -6.40 -13.10 13.68
CA GLU A 161 -5.19 -12.98 14.50
C GLU A 161 -3.94 -12.76 13.64
N ALA A 162 -3.87 -13.36 12.45
CA ALA A 162 -2.84 -13.05 11.48
C ALA A 162 -2.94 -11.58 11.03
N MET A 163 -4.15 -11.09 10.79
CA MET A 163 -4.42 -9.69 10.48
C MET A 163 -4.04 -8.74 11.63
N LYS A 164 -4.29 -9.11 12.89
CA LYS A 164 -3.84 -8.35 14.06
C LYS A 164 -2.32 -8.29 14.20
N SER A 165 -1.60 -9.32 13.74
CA SER A 165 -0.13 -9.31 13.75
C SER A 165 0.45 -8.38 12.68
N ILE A 166 -0.28 -8.16 11.59
CA ILE A 166 0.05 -7.20 10.53
C ILE A 166 -0.33 -5.77 10.97
N SER A 167 -1.42 -5.63 11.73
CA SER A 167 -1.92 -4.35 12.24
C SER A 167 -2.30 -4.49 13.72
N PRO A 168 -1.35 -4.22 14.66
CA PRO A 168 -1.55 -4.44 16.09
C PRO A 168 -2.73 -3.67 16.72
N ASN A 169 -3.23 -2.64 16.05
CA ASN A 169 -4.33 -1.78 16.51
C ASN A 169 -5.73 -2.25 16.08
N LEU A 170 -5.85 -3.41 15.41
CA LEU A 170 -7.14 -4.00 15.09
C LEU A 170 -7.86 -4.40 16.41
N THR A 171 -8.85 -3.60 16.79
CA THR A 171 -9.72 -3.90 17.93
C THR A 171 -10.55 -5.16 17.64
N THR A 172 -10.70 -6.00 18.65
CA THR A 172 -11.52 -7.22 18.63
C THR A 172 -12.95 -6.90 18.16
N GLY A 173 -13.34 -7.48 17.03
CA GLY A 173 -14.72 -7.40 16.53
C GLY A 173 -14.88 -6.88 15.11
N THR A 174 -13.82 -6.39 14.46
CA THR A 174 -13.89 -5.98 13.06
C THR A 174 -13.29 -7.08 12.19
N ILE A 175 -14.09 -7.72 11.36
CA ILE A 175 -13.60 -8.57 10.27
C ILE A 175 -12.75 -7.66 9.40
N GLY A 176 -11.46 -8.00 9.21
CA GLY A 176 -10.55 -7.16 8.44
C GLY A 176 -10.95 -7.15 6.96
N PHE A 177 -11.72 -6.17 6.56
CA PHE A 177 -12.01 -5.94 5.14
C PHE A 177 -10.75 -5.48 4.43
N ASN A 178 -10.44 -6.10 3.30
CA ASN A 178 -9.38 -5.63 2.41
C ASN A 178 -9.98 -4.67 1.37
N VAL A 179 -9.53 -3.43 1.42
CA VAL A 179 -10.00 -2.39 0.49
C VAL A 179 -8.84 -1.96 -0.40
N CYS A 180 -9.03 -2.10 -1.71
CA CYS A 180 -8.05 -1.66 -2.69
C CYS A 180 -8.33 -0.21 -3.10
N PHE A 181 -7.37 0.67 -2.89
CA PHE A 181 -7.43 2.08 -3.26
C PHE A 181 -6.63 2.33 -4.54
N ASP A 182 -7.26 2.95 -5.52
CA ASP A 182 -6.62 3.49 -6.72
C ASP A 182 -6.58 5.01 -6.61
N ILE A 183 -5.39 5.55 -6.42
CA ILE A 183 -5.17 6.97 -6.18
C ILE A 183 -4.54 7.57 -7.43
N PRO A 184 -5.16 8.61 -8.05
CA PRO A 184 -4.61 9.28 -9.22
C PRO A 184 -3.36 10.10 -8.85
N ASN A 185 -2.65 10.54 -9.85
CA ASN A 185 -1.60 11.53 -9.65
C ASN A 185 -2.22 12.86 -9.14
N LEU A 186 -1.83 13.25 -7.92
CA LEU A 186 -2.37 14.43 -7.21
C LEU A 186 -1.56 15.71 -7.45
N GLY A 187 -0.67 15.70 -8.42
CA GLY A 187 0.15 16.86 -8.79
C GLY A 187 1.55 16.77 -8.20
N THR A 188 1.76 17.10 -6.92
CA THR A 188 3.08 16.97 -6.30
C THR A 188 3.25 15.64 -5.58
N TYR A 189 4.49 15.12 -5.61
CA TYR A 189 4.85 13.90 -4.89
C TYR A 189 4.52 13.98 -3.38
N LYS A 190 4.73 15.16 -2.79
CA LYS A 190 4.42 15.42 -1.38
C LYS A 190 2.91 15.29 -1.07
N GLU A 191 2.06 15.83 -1.93
CA GLU A 191 0.60 15.72 -1.76
C GLU A 191 0.14 14.27 -1.90
N GLN A 192 0.73 13.55 -2.83
CA GLN A 192 0.43 12.15 -3.06
C GLN A 192 0.82 11.29 -1.85
N ILE A 193 2.04 11.42 -1.32
CA ILE A 193 2.50 10.75 -0.10
C ILE A 193 1.56 11.05 1.07
N LYS A 194 1.28 12.32 1.31
CA LYS A 194 0.42 12.73 2.42
C LYS A 194 -0.96 12.05 2.33
N PHE A 195 -1.53 11.96 1.14
CA PHE A 195 -2.82 11.34 0.94
C PHE A 195 -2.78 9.82 1.17
N TYR A 196 -1.74 9.13 0.69
CA TYR A 196 -1.50 7.71 0.96
C TYR A 196 -1.35 7.44 2.46
N ASP A 197 -0.53 8.21 3.16
CA ASP A 197 -0.30 8.07 4.60
C ASP A 197 -1.59 8.31 5.40
N GLN A 198 -2.39 9.28 5.01
CA GLN A 198 -3.67 9.56 5.66
C GLN A 198 -4.65 8.40 5.48
N ILE A 199 -4.79 7.87 4.25
CA ILE A 199 -5.62 6.68 4.00
C ILE A 199 -5.11 5.49 4.79
N LYS A 200 -3.80 5.19 4.72
CA LYS A 200 -3.19 4.06 5.44
C LYS A 200 -3.45 4.16 6.93
N LYS A 201 -3.18 5.31 7.54
CA LYS A 201 -3.36 5.54 8.97
C LYS A 201 -4.83 5.41 9.40
N SER A 202 -5.74 6.02 8.65
CA SER A 202 -7.17 5.95 8.95
C SER A 202 -7.71 4.53 8.77
N CYS A 203 -7.33 3.83 7.70
CA CYS A 203 -7.71 2.42 7.51
C CYS A 203 -7.28 1.53 8.67
N ILE A 204 -6.03 1.65 9.12
CA ILE A 204 -5.50 0.88 10.25
C ILE A 204 -6.30 1.18 11.52
N ASN A 205 -6.63 2.43 11.79
CA ASN A 205 -7.41 2.84 12.96
C ASN A 205 -8.83 2.25 12.96
N HIS A 206 -9.40 2.04 11.77
CA HIS A 206 -10.76 1.51 11.59
C HIS A 206 -10.82 0.00 11.26
N GLY A 207 -9.67 -0.70 11.31
CA GLY A 207 -9.61 -2.14 11.09
C GLY A 207 -9.75 -2.57 9.63
N ILE A 208 -9.52 -1.67 8.68
CA ILE A 208 -9.41 -1.98 7.25
C ILE A 208 -7.95 -2.28 6.91
N ILE A 209 -7.73 -3.24 6.01
CA ILE A 209 -6.44 -3.49 5.38
C ILE A 209 -6.39 -2.70 4.07
N PRO A 210 -5.64 -1.59 4.01
CA PRO A 210 -5.51 -0.83 2.78
C PRO A 210 -4.54 -1.51 1.82
N ILE A 211 -4.95 -1.63 0.58
CA ILE A 211 -4.14 -2.09 -0.53
C ILE A 211 -4.14 -0.97 -1.56
N PHE A 212 -3.01 -0.70 -2.19
CA PHE A 212 -2.92 0.35 -3.20
C PHE A 212 -2.75 -0.27 -4.59
N ALA A 213 -3.58 0.14 -5.54
CA ALA A 213 -3.59 -0.39 -6.90
C ALA A 213 -2.36 0.03 -7.73
N SER A 214 -1.64 1.06 -7.31
CA SER A 214 -0.41 1.55 -7.92
C SER A 214 0.50 2.13 -6.85
N GLU A 215 1.79 2.12 -7.13
CA GLU A 215 2.76 2.85 -6.29
C GLU A 215 2.65 4.36 -6.53
N ILE A 216 3.22 5.12 -5.59
CA ILE A 216 3.29 6.58 -5.70
C ILE A 216 4.06 6.93 -6.98
N ASN A 217 3.48 7.80 -7.82
CA ASN A 217 3.98 8.19 -9.15
C ASN A 217 4.03 7.08 -10.23
N GLU A 218 3.38 5.95 -10.01
CA GLU A 218 3.22 4.95 -11.04
C GLU A 218 1.86 5.07 -11.72
N GLU A 219 1.85 5.33 -13.03
CA GLU A 219 0.63 5.22 -13.85
C GLU A 219 0.60 3.84 -14.52
N LEU A 220 -0.06 2.90 -13.87
CA LEU A 220 -0.42 1.66 -14.54
C LEU A 220 -1.46 1.95 -15.63
N ASN A 221 -1.27 1.36 -16.82
CA ASN A 221 -2.34 1.41 -17.81
C ASN A 221 -3.58 0.68 -17.27
N LEU A 222 -4.76 1.11 -17.73
CA LEU A 222 -6.05 0.64 -17.21
C LEU A 222 -6.19 -0.88 -17.22
N LYS A 223 -5.67 -1.56 -18.25
CA LYS A 223 -5.75 -3.01 -18.38
C LYS A 223 -4.94 -3.72 -17.29
N ASN A 224 -3.71 -3.29 -17.07
CA ASN A 224 -2.84 -3.86 -16.04
C ASN A 224 -3.42 -3.60 -14.65
N LYS A 225 -3.97 -2.40 -14.42
CA LYS A 225 -4.65 -2.04 -13.19
C LYS A 225 -5.85 -2.97 -12.90
N ILE A 226 -6.72 -3.19 -13.88
CA ILE A 226 -7.87 -4.08 -13.76
C ILE A 226 -7.42 -5.52 -13.50
N GLN A 227 -6.41 -6.00 -14.22
CA GLN A 227 -5.87 -7.34 -14.00
C GLN A 227 -5.31 -7.49 -12.59
N TYR A 228 -4.57 -6.49 -12.12
CA TYR A 228 -4.02 -6.44 -10.76
C TYR A 228 -5.14 -6.52 -9.72
N ILE A 229 -6.16 -5.65 -9.79
CA ILE A 229 -7.31 -5.64 -8.87
C ILE A 229 -8.04 -6.99 -8.91
N ASN A 230 -8.22 -7.57 -10.08
CA ASN A 230 -8.90 -8.87 -10.23
C ASN A 230 -8.13 -10.04 -9.64
N ASN A 231 -6.80 -9.97 -9.66
CA ASN A 231 -5.95 -10.97 -8.99
C ASN A 231 -6.02 -10.84 -7.48
N LEU A 232 -6.15 -9.60 -6.99
CA LEU A 232 -6.29 -9.27 -5.59
C LEU A 232 -7.58 -9.77 -4.94
N GLN A 233 -8.67 -9.71 -5.69
CA GLN A 233 -10.02 -9.95 -5.19
C GLN A 233 -10.32 -9.18 -3.88
N PRO A 234 -10.11 -7.85 -3.82
CA PRO A 234 -10.42 -7.10 -2.61
C PRO A 234 -11.92 -7.16 -2.30
N THR A 235 -12.27 -7.00 -1.03
CA THR A 235 -13.68 -6.89 -0.62
C THR A 235 -14.35 -5.70 -1.28
N LEU A 236 -13.61 -4.60 -1.39
CA LEU A 236 -14.06 -3.38 -2.06
C LEU A 236 -12.89 -2.74 -2.82
N PHE A 237 -13.19 -2.21 -3.99
CA PHE A 237 -12.30 -1.38 -4.77
C PHE A 237 -12.79 0.06 -4.78
N VAL A 238 -11.94 1.01 -4.39
CA VAL A 238 -12.23 2.45 -4.34
C VAL A 238 -11.23 3.17 -5.23
N SER A 239 -11.68 3.72 -6.35
CA SER A 239 -10.86 4.56 -7.21
C SER A 239 -11.18 6.03 -6.98
N PHE A 240 -10.15 6.85 -6.85
CA PHE A 240 -10.28 8.30 -6.87
C PHE A 240 -9.97 8.83 -8.27
N ASN A 241 -10.79 9.72 -8.76
CA ASN A 241 -10.59 10.34 -10.06
C ASN A 241 -10.62 11.86 -9.94
N ASN A 242 -9.56 12.51 -10.39
CA ASN A 242 -9.47 13.98 -10.41
C ASN A 242 -10.37 14.53 -11.51
N SER A 243 -11.51 15.10 -11.15
CA SER A 243 -12.58 15.58 -12.04
C SER A 243 -13.15 16.89 -11.53
N GLU A 244 -13.70 17.69 -12.43
CA GLU A 244 -14.53 18.87 -12.07
C GLU A 244 -15.93 18.43 -11.59
N GLU A 245 -16.39 17.27 -12.02
CA GLU A 245 -17.69 16.70 -11.63
C GLU A 245 -17.52 15.92 -10.31
N GLU A 246 -18.29 16.30 -9.29
CA GLU A 246 -18.26 15.64 -7.98
C GLU A 246 -19.34 14.57 -7.91
N SER A 247 -18.95 13.29 -7.81
CA SER A 247 -19.89 12.17 -7.75
C SER A 247 -19.24 10.91 -7.18
N VAL A 248 -20.03 10.00 -6.63
CA VAL A 248 -19.64 8.62 -6.35
C VAL A 248 -20.30 7.71 -7.39
N ASN A 249 -19.50 7.09 -8.23
CA ASN A 249 -19.99 6.23 -9.28
C ASN A 249 -19.93 4.76 -8.89
N PHE A 250 -20.96 4.00 -9.22
CA PHE A 250 -21.01 2.54 -9.13
C PHE A 250 -21.31 1.93 -10.50
N PHE A 251 -21.06 0.63 -10.66
CA PHE A 251 -21.35 -0.04 -11.92
C PHE A 251 -22.85 -0.10 -12.19
N LYS A 252 -23.26 0.45 -13.33
CA LYS A 252 -24.58 0.29 -13.93
C LYS A 252 -24.44 0.18 -15.44
N GLY A 253 -24.72 -1.01 -15.95
CA GLY A 253 -24.79 -1.31 -17.37
C GLY A 253 -26.24 -1.22 -17.89
N ARG A 254 -26.42 -1.61 -19.16
CA ARG A 254 -27.73 -1.58 -19.80
C ARG A 254 -28.71 -2.57 -19.17
N PHE A 255 -28.24 -3.72 -18.70
CA PHE A 255 -29.07 -4.84 -18.23
C PHE A 255 -28.71 -5.32 -16.83
N SER A 256 -27.73 -4.71 -16.19
CA SER A 256 -27.25 -5.13 -14.86
C SER A 256 -26.69 -3.94 -14.08
N GLU A 257 -26.80 -4.01 -12.77
CA GLU A 257 -26.13 -3.07 -11.86
C GLU A 257 -25.53 -3.80 -10.68
N SER A 258 -24.49 -3.22 -10.09
CA SER A 258 -23.90 -3.71 -8.84
C SER A 258 -24.78 -3.25 -7.67
N VAL A 259 -25.56 -4.16 -7.11
CA VAL A 259 -26.44 -3.84 -5.96
C VAL A 259 -25.64 -3.39 -4.76
N VAL A 260 -24.55 -4.10 -4.44
CA VAL A 260 -23.68 -3.75 -3.32
C VAL A 260 -22.92 -2.45 -3.61
N GLY A 261 -22.35 -2.32 -4.82
CA GLY A 261 -21.67 -1.09 -5.23
C GLY A 261 -22.56 0.14 -5.17
N LYS A 262 -23.85 0.00 -5.51
CA LYS A 262 -24.85 1.06 -5.40
C LYS A 262 -25.06 1.49 -3.94
N LYS A 263 -25.26 0.54 -3.03
CA LYS A 263 -25.46 0.84 -1.60
C LYS A 263 -24.23 1.50 -0.98
N VAL A 264 -23.02 1.02 -1.33
CA VAL A 264 -21.76 1.65 -0.91
C VAL A 264 -21.68 3.09 -1.44
N ALA A 265 -21.99 3.29 -2.72
CA ALA A 265 -21.96 4.62 -3.34
C ALA A 265 -23.00 5.57 -2.74
N GLU A 266 -24.20 5.11 -2.44
CA GLU A 266 -25.24 5.88 -1.77
C GLU A 266 -24.80 6.31 -0.37
N HIS A 267 -24.24 5.41 0.43
CA HIS A 267 -23.74 5.71 1.77
C HIS A 267 -22.57 6.71 1.75
N LEU A 268 -21.63 6.54 0.82
CA LEU A 268 -20.53 7.49 0.62
C LEU A 268 -21.04 8.86 0.12
N SER A 269 -22.05 8.88 -0.74
CA SER A 269 -22.61 10.12 -1.27
C SER A 269 -23.25 10.99 -0.18
N GLU A 270 -23.90 10.37 0.80
CA GLU A 270 -24.44 11.06 1.98
C GLU A 270 -23.33 11.69 2.83
N THR A 271 -22.24 10.92 3.07
CA THR A 271 -21.08 11.41 3.85
C THR A 271 -20.35 12.54 3.14
N LEU A 272 -20.13 12.40 1.84
CA LEU A 272 -19.41 13.38 1.02
C LEU A 272 -20.28 14.54 0.55
N LYS A 273 -21.60 14.44 0.69
CA LYS A 273 -22.61 15.42 0.21
C LYS A 273 -22.54 15.66 -1.29
N ILE A 274 -22.35 14.59 -2.07
CA ILE A 274 -22.27 14.58 -3.53
C ILE A 274 -23.21 13.51 -4.08
N GLU A 275 -23.47 13.51 -5.39
CA GLU A 275 -24.41 12.58 -6.02
C GLU A 275 -23.83 11.15 -6.16
N SER A 276 -24.70 10.13 -6.01
CA SER A 276 -24.43 8.75 -6.38
C SER A 276 -24.95 8.49 -7.79
N ILE A 277 -24.07 8.08 -8.72
CA ILE A 277 -24.40 7.91 -10.13
C ILE A 277 -24.01 6.53 -10.65
N GLY A 278 -24.95 5.81 -11.26
CA GLY A 278 -24.67 4.56 -11.96
C GLY A 278 -23.98 4.82 -13.30
N LYS A 279 -22.75 4.32 -13.48
CA LYS A 279 -21.98 4.45 -14.74
C LYS A 279 -21.38 3.12 -15.19
N SER A 280 -21.26 2.95 -16.52
CA SER A 280 -20.60 1.79 -17.13
C SER A 280 -19.20 2.19 -17.60
N SER A 281 -18.29 2.50 -16.64
CA SER A 281 -16.88 2.71 -16.96
C SER A 281 -16.13 1.36 -17.03
N ASN A 282 -15.07 1.29 -17.83
CA ASN A 282 -14.31 0.04 -18.00
C ASN A 282 -13.78 -0.50 -16.68
N ILE A 283 -13.30 0.37 -15.80
CA ILE A 283 -12.78 -0.06 -14.49
C ILE A 283 -13.86 -0.70 -13.61
N LEU A 284 -15.07 -0.13 -13.59
CA LEU A 284 -16.19 -0.68 -12.83
C LEU A 284 -16.80 -1.93 -13.49
N LYS A 285 -16.74 -2.01 -14.83
CA LYS A 285 -17.30 -3.12 -15.60
C LYS A 285 -16.42 -4.37 -15.56
N GLU A 286 -15.11 -4.20 -15.64
CA GLU A 286 -14.16 -5.29 -15.84
C GLU A 286 -13.52 -5.75 -14.51
N THR A 287 -13.65 -4.98 -13.43
CA THR A 287 -13.28 -5.43 -12.08
C THR A 287 -14.32 -6.41 -11.54
N LYS A 288 -13.82 -7.54 -11.00
CA LYS A 288 -14.68 -8.60 -10.41
C LYS A 288 -15.15 -8.26 -9.01
N SER A 289 -14.38 -7.46 -8.29
CA SER A 289 -14.72 -6.97 -6.95
C SER A 289 -15.79 -5.88 -7.01
N VAL A 290 -16.52 -5.71 -5.93
CA VAL A 290 -17.39 -4.54 -5.76
C VAL A 290 -16.53 -3.29 -5.88
N GLY A 291 -16.92 -2.35 -6.74
CA GLY A 291 -16.13 -1.15 -7.01
C GLY A 291 -16.95 0.12 -6.99
N VAL A 292 -16.35 1.19 -6.50
CA VAL A 292 -16.85 2.56 -6.59
C VAL A 292 -15.76 3.51 -7.08
N VAL A 293 -16.15 4.54 -7.81
CA VAL A 293 -15.24 5.61 -8.26
C VAL A 293 -15.71 6.93 -7.68
N ILE A 294 -14.85 7.55 -6.89
CA ILE A 294 -15.09 8.87 -6.30
C ILE A 294 -14.48 9.91 -7.23
N ASN A 295 -15.31 10.73 -7.86
CA ASN A 295 -14.89 11.81 -8.73
C ASN A 295 -14.89 13.13 -7.98
N GLY A 296 -13.88 13.97 -8.19
CA GLY A 296 -13.79 15.31 -7.61
C GLY A 296 -12.36 15.74 -7.35
N LYS A 297 -12.18 16.98 -6.91
CA LYS A 297 -10.90 17.54 -6.46
C LYS A 297 -10.76 17.45 -4.92
N PHE A 298 -10.98 16.27 -4.37
CA PHE A 298 -11.17 16.06 -2.94
C PHE A 298 -9.91 16.09 -2.10
N TYR A 299 -8.75 15.75 -2.66
CA TYR A 299 -7.51 15.54 -1.92
C TYR A 299 -7.05 16.71 -1.05
N GLN A 300 -7.58 17.92 -1.29
CA GLN A 300 -7.28 19.12 -0.48
C GLN A 300 -8.30 19.37 0.64
N LYS A 301 -9.51 18.78 0.55
CA LYS A 301 -10.65 19.06 1.44
C LYS A 301 -11.27 17.82 2.06
N LEU A 302 -10.85 16.63 1.67
CA LEU A 302 -11.47 15.39 2.11
C LEU A 302 -11.07 15.08 3.56
N GLU A 303 -12.06 14.94 4.41
CA GLU A 303 -11.90 14.35 5.75
C GLU A 303 -11.77 12.83 5.59
N ILE A 304 -10.54 12.36 5.37
CA ILE A 304 -10.23 10.95 5.08
C ILE A 304 -10.79 10.03 6.17
N ASP A 305 -10.72 10.44 7.43
CA ASP A 305 -11.21 9.62 8.54
C ASP A 305 -12.72 9.37 8.46
N ASN A 306 -13.51 10.39 8.11
CA ASN A 306 -14.94 10.26 7.89
C ASN A 306 -15.26 9.39 6.68
N LEU A 307 -14.47 9.49 5.60
CA LEU A 307 -14.61 8.62 4.44
C LEU A 307 -14.35 7.16 4.80
N ILE A 308 -13.26 6.87 5.50
CA ILE A 308 -12.90 5.51 5.89
C ILE A 308 -13.92 4.95 6.88
N GLN A 309 -14.39 5.73 7.86
CA GLN A 309 -15.46 5.31 8.74
C GLN A 309 -16.73 4.96 7.96
N SER A 310 -17.13 5.79 7.01
CA SER A 310 -18.28 5.53 6.14
C SER A 310 -18.12 4.25 5.30
N LEU A 311 -16.91 3.98 4.79
CA LEU A 311 -16.61 2.71 4.12
C LEU A 311 -16.79 1.50 5.06
N VAL A 312 -16.28 1.60 6.29
CA VAL A 312 -16.42 0.53 7.31
C VAL A 312 -17.89 0.28 7.60
N ASP A 313 -18.66 1.31 7.85
CA ASP A 313 -20.08 1.19 8.20
C ASP A 313 -20.87 0.57 7.02
N SER A 314 -20.56 0.99 5.79
CA SER A 314 -21.15 0.42 4.61
C SER A 314 -20.80 -1.06 4.42
N LEU A 315 -19.54 -1.45 4.65
CA LEU A 315 -19.08 -2.84 4.53
C LEU A 315 -19.72 -3.72 5.61
N LYS A 316 -19.75 -3.28 6.86
CA LYS A 316 -20.43 -4.00 7.94
C LYS A 316 -21.89 -4.26 7.62
N ASN A 317 -22.61 -3.26 7.17
CA ASN A 317 -24.01 -3.40 6.79
C ASN A 317 -24.26 -4.36 5.61
N GLN A 318 -23.25 -4.66 4.78
CA GLN A 318 -23.42 -5.54 3.61
C GLN A 318 -22.90 -6.96 3.82
N PHE A 319 -21.93 -7.16 4.73
CA PHE A 319 -21.20 -8.44 4.86
C PHE A 319 -21.32 -9.08 6.25
N GLU A 320 -21.86 -8.38 7.27
CA GLU A 320 -22.10 -8.93 8.60
C GLU A 320 -23.57 -9.34 8.83
N ASN A 321 -24.47 -9.10 7.87
CA ASN A 321 -25.85 -9.59 7.83
C ASN A 321 -25.95 -10.74 6.84
#